data_2a2b476d3a805fc79ac78b2552a123fd
#
_entry.id   2a2b476d3a805fc79ac78b2552a123fd
#
_cell.length_a   1.000
_cell.length_b   1.000
_cell.length_c   1.000
_cell.angle_alpha   90.00
_cell.angle_beta   90.00
_cell.angle_gamma   90.00
#
_symmetry.space_group_name_H-M   'P 1'
#
loop_
_entity.id
_entity.type
_entity.pdbx_description
1 polymer ?
#
loop_
_entity_poly.entity_id
_entity_poly.type
_entity_poly.pdbx_seq_one_letter_code
_entity_poly.pdbx_strand_id
1 'polypeptide(L)'
;MSVSASQHNAYTKVDVQTASQGKLIVMLFNGAIKRSEEAKRQLERKRFDGVHNNLIRAQDILAELRGALNMKAGEIAANLDRIYEYLQHLLVTANVKKDPSQIDECVELMTYMRDAWQELFEALAKEGQEVGSPPQNNQHGASMLNIRG
;
A
#
# COMPACT_ATOMS: atom_id res chain seq x y z
N MET A 1 3.28 -4.05 -20.82
CA MET A 1 4.01 -3.01 -20.36
C MET A 1 4.15 -1.87 -21.29
N SER A 2 3.64 -0.80 -20.94
CA SER A 2 3.60 0.32 -21.86
C SER A 2 4.72 1.28 -21.58
N VAL A 3 5.90 0.76 -21.66
CA VAL A 3 7.08 1.56 -21.39
C VAL A 3 7.20 2.67 -22.42
N SER A 4 6.87 2.35 -23.67
CA SER A 4 7.00 3.35 -24.72
C SER A 4 6.08 4.53 -24.49
N ALA A 5 4.88 4.29 -24.02
CA ALA A 5 3.96 5.36 -23.80
C ALA A 5 4.46 6.34 -22.75
N SER A 6 5.18 5.84 -21.77
CA SER A 6 5.66 6.69 -20.69
C SER A 6 6.90 7.46 -21.07
N GLN A 7 7.44 7.27 -22.25
CA GLN A 7 8.65 7.97 -22.68
C GLN A 7 8.38 9.20 -23.50
N HIS A 8 7.14 9.41 -23.88
CA HIS A 8 6.83 10.52 -24.73
C HIS A 8 7.24 11.82 -24.13
N ASN A 9 7.04 11.97 -22.86
CA ASN A 9 7.17 13.28 -22.25
C ASN A 9 7.52 13.03 -20.81
N ALA A 10 8.75 13.28 -20.45
CA ALA A 10 9.23 13.04 -19.12
C ALA A 10 8.43 13.78 -18.06
N TYR A 11 7.91 14.92 -18.40
CA TYR A 11 7.13 15.75 -17.53
C TYR A 11 5.78 15.13 -17.23
N THR A 12 5.07 14.78 -18.29
CA THR A 12 3.81 14.07 -18.17
C THR A 12 4.02 12.72 -17.50
N LYS A 13 5.17 12.11 -17.76
CA LYS A 13 5.49 10.83 -17.20
C LYS A 13 5.55 10.89 -15.67
N VAL A 14 6.14 11.94 -15.11
CA VAL A 14 6.23 12.07 -13.67
C VAL A 14 4.84 12.16 -13.05
N ASP A 15 3.97 12.98 -13.64
CA ASP A 15 2.61 13.12 -13.14
C ASP A 15 1.83 11.83 -13.22
N VAL A 16 1.94 11.14 -14.34
CA VAL A 16 1.24 9.88 -14.54
C VAL A 16 1.76 8.82 -13.58
N GLN A 17 3.09 8.77 -13.40
CA GLN A 17 3.67 7.82 -12.46
C GLN A 17 3.21 8.07 -11.04
N THR A 18 3.14 9.33 -10.64
CA THR A 18 2.70 9.67 -9.30
C THR A 18 1.29 9.19 -9.05
N ALA A 19 0.40 9.50 -9.99
CA ALA A 19 -0.99 9.07 -9.89
C ALA A 19 -1.10 7.55 -9.92
N SER A 20 -0.32 6.92 -10.80
CA SER A 20 -0.31 5.46 -10.91
C SER A 20 0.19 4.79 -9.66
N GLN A 21 1.22 5.36 -9.05
CA GLN A 21 1.77 4.80 -7.82
C GLN A 21 0.78 4.91 -6.68
N GLY A 22 0.09 6.05 -6.59
CA GLY A 22 -0.91 6.24 -5.57
C GLY A 22 -2.04 5.23 -5.71
N LYS A 23 -2.53 5.07 -6.93
CA LYS A 23 -3.56 4.09 -7.20
C LYS A 23 -3.09 2.69 -6.86
N LEU A 24 -1.86 2.36 -7.24
CA LEU A 24 -1.33 1.04 -7.01
C LEU A 24 -1.24 0.73 -5.52
N ILE A 25 -0.76 1.67 -4.73
CA ILE A 25 -0.65 1.47 -3.30
C ILE A 25 -2.02 1.21 -2.69
N VAL A 26 -3.01 2.02 -3.06
CA VAL A 26 -4.37 1.83 -2.55
C VAL A 26 -4.92 0.49 -2.99
N MET A 27 -4.69 0.11 -4.25
CA MET A 27 -5.13 -1.18 -4.76
C MET A 27 -4.49 -2.34 -4.03
N LEU A 28 -3.21 -2.23 -3.69
CA LEU A 28 -2.54 -3.28 -2.96
C LEU A 28 -3.12 -3.42 -1.56
N PHE A 29 -3.38 -2.31 -0.88
CA PHE A 29 -4.03 -2.38 0.43
C PHE A 29 -5.42 -3.00 0.31
N ASN A 30 -6.19 -2.59 -0.69
CA ASN A 30 -7.53 -3.17 -0.88
C ASN A 30 -7.45 -4.67 -1.12
N GLY A 31 -6.46 -5.11 -1.88
CA GLY A 31 -6.26 -6.53 -2.12
C GLY A 31 -5.91 -7.29 -0.86
N ALA A 32 -5.01 -6.74 -0.06
CA ALA A 32 -4.62 -7.40 1.20
C ALA A 32 -5.79 -7.45 2.18
N ILE A 33 -6.56 -6.37 2.26
CA ILE A 33 -7.75 -6.32 3.12
C ILE A 33 -8.76 -7.37 2.68
N LYS A 34 -9.03 -7.43 1.38
CA LYS A 34 -10.00 -8.37 0.85
C LYS A 34 -9.61 -9.81 1.11
N ARG A 35 -8.33 -10.13 0.92
CA ARG A 35 -7.84 -11.48 1.18
C ARG A 35 -7.92 -11.82 2.66
N SER A 36 -7.62 -10.86 3.52
CA SER A 36 -7.69 -11.08 4.96
C SER A 36 -9.13 -11.31 5.42
N GLU A 37 -10.06 -10.54 4.86
CA GLU A 37 -11.47 -10.72 5.18
C GLU A 37 -11.99 -12.05 4.68
N GLU A 38 -11.55 -12.48 3.50
CA GLU A 38 -11.94 -13.78 3.01
C GLU A 38 -11.36 -14.90 3.87
N ALA A 39 -10.13 -14.72 4.35
CA ALA A 39 -9.55 -15.69 5.28
C ALA A 39 -10.41 -15.82 6.53
N LYS A 40 -10.91 -14.71 7.02
CA LYS A 40 -11.76 -14.73 8.20
C LYS A 40 -13.06 -15.49 7.94
N ARG A 41 -13.66 -15.27 6.77
CA ARG A 41 -14.88 -16.01 6.40
C ARG A 41 -14.61 -17.50 6.29
N GLN A 42 -13.45 -17.86 5.72
CA GLN A 42 -13.07 -19.27 5.62
C GLN A 42 -12.85 -19.88 7.00
N LEU A 43 -12.28 -19.09 7.90
CA LEU A 43 -12.04 -19.55 9.27
C LEU A 43 -13.36 -19.83 9.99
N GLU A 44 -14.37 -18.99 9.80
CA GLU A 44 -15.68 -19.20 10.38
C GLU A 44 -16.31 -20.48 9.89
N ARG A 45 -15.99 -20.89 8.68
CA ARG A 45 -16.50 -22.13 8.09
C ARG A 45 -15.55 -23.31 8.31
N LYS A 46 -14.49 -23.08 9.06
CA LYS A 46 -13.47 -24.08 9.37
C LYS A 46 -12.82 -24.66 8.12
N ARG A 47 -12.72 -23.86 7.08
CA ARG A 47 -12.04 -24.24 5.85
C ARG A 47 -10.60 -23.77 5.91
N PHE A 48 -9.77 -24.55 6.57
CA PHE A 48 -8.42 -24.11 6.92
C PHE A 48 -7.51 -23.94 5.70
N ASP A 49 -7.76 -24.68 4.63
CA ASP A 49 -7.02 -24.49 3.39
C ASP A 49 -7.26 -23.08 2.84
N GLY A 50 -8.53 -22.66 2.87
CA GLY A 50 -8.89 -21.33 2.40
C GLY A 50 -8.29 -20.24 3.28
N VAL A 51 -8.24 -20.48 4.60
CA VAL A 51 -7.61 -19.55 5.51
C VAL A 51 -6.14 -19.38 5.14
N HIS A 52 -5.44 -20.48 5.02
CA HIS A 52 -4.01 -20.46 4.70
C HIS A 52 -3.76 -19.76 3.38
N ASN A 53 -4.47 -20.16 2.33
CA ASN A 53 -4.23 -19.61 1.00
C ASN A 53 -4.47 -18.10 0.95
N ASN A 54 -5.53 -17.64 1.60
CA ASN A 54 -5.83 -16.20 1.59
C ASN A 54 -4.84 -15.40 2.43
N LEU A 55 -4.43 -15.94 3.57
CA LEU A 55 -3.46 -15.22 4.40
C LEU A 55 -2.08 -15.17 3.75
N ILE A 56 -1.69 -16.22 3.03
CA ILE A 56 -0.43 -16.19 2.28
C ILE A 56 -0.50 -15.13 1.18
N ARG A 57 -1.62 -15.04 0.47
CA ARG A 57 -1.78 -14.01 -0.55
C ARG A 57 -1.71 -12.61 0.03
N ALA A 58 -2.35 -12.42 1.18
CA ALA A 58 -2.30 -11.12 1.84
C ALA A 58 -0.86 -10.77 2.26
N GLN A 59 -0.13 -11.75 2.76
CA GLN A 59 1.28 -11.55 3.12
C GLN A 59 2.12 -11.18 1.91
N ASP A 60 1.86 -11.82 0.78
CA ASP A 60 2.58 -11.52 -0.46
C ASP A 60 2.33 -10.09 -0.90
N ILE A 61 1.10 -9.62 -0.76
CA ILE A 61 0.77 -8.24 -1.13
C ILE A 61 1.49 -7.25 -0.21
N LEU A 62 1.52 -7.55 1.09
CA LEU A 62 2.25 -6.70 2.03
C LEU A 62 3.75 -6.71 1.75
N ALA A 63 4.29 -7.85 1.33
CA ALA A 63 5.68 -7.92 0.93
C ALA A 63 5.95 -7.03 -0.27
N GLU A 64 5.01 -6.98 -1.19
CA GLU A 64 5.13 -6.12 -2.35
C GLU A 64 5.11 -4.64 -1.96
N LEU A 65 4.20 -4.26 -1.06
CA LEU A 65 4.17 -2.90 -0.53
C LEU A 65 5.50 -2.55 0.15
N ARG A 66 6.01 -3.46 0.93
CA ARG A 66 7.25 -3.27 1.65
C ARG A 66 8.43 -3.15 0.70
N GLY A 67 8.47 -4.00 -0.31
CA GLY A 67 9.54 -3.97 -1.31
C GLY A 67 9.53 -2.73 -2.17
N ALA A 68 8.41 -2.03 -2.23
CA ALA A 68 8.31 -0.80 -3.01
C ALA A 68 8.80 0.43 -2.25
N LEU A 69 9.12 0.30 -0.97
CA LEU A 69 9.61 1.43 -0.20
C LEU A 69 11.00 1.83 -0.65
N ASN A 70 11.20 3.14 -0.78
CA ASN A 70 12.52 3.67 -1.05
C ASN A 70 13.20 3.97 0.28
N MET A 71 14.07 3.06 0.70
CA MET A 71 14.71 3.21 2.00
C MET A 71 15.62 4.43 2.08
N LYS A 72 15.96 5.01 0.94
CA LYS A 72 16.71 6.26 0.91
C LYS A 72 15.87 7.46 1.34
N ALA A 73 14.57 7.30 1.41
CA ALA A 73 13.70 8.36 1.90
C ALA A 73 13.84 8.57 3.41
N GLY A 74 14.66 7.78 4.07
CA GLY A 74 15.04 8.04 5.44
C GLY A 74 14.07 7.48 6.46
N GLU A 75 13.83 8.27 7.48
CA GLU A 75 13.10 7.81 8.65
C GLU A 75 11.66 7.42 8.34
N ILE A 76 11.03 8.13 7.41
CA ILE A 76 9.64 7.84 7.09
C ILE A 76 9.50 6.48 6.44
N ALA A 77 10.44 6.13 5.55
CA ALA A 77 10.42 4.82 4.91
C ALA A 77 10.71 3.73 5.92
N ALA A 78 11.65 3.97 6.83
CA ALA A 78 11.96 3.01 7.88
C ALA A 78 10.76 2.76 8.79
N ASN A 79 10.02 3.82 9.10
CA ASN A 79 8.82 3.69 9.93
C ASN A 79 7.73 2.90 9.23
N LEU A 80 7.53 3.17 7.93
CA LEU A 80 6.55 2.42 7.15
C LEU A 80 6.94 0.96 7.03
N ASP A 81 8.23 0.70 6.85
CA ASP A 81 8.71 -0.68 6.78
C ASP A 81 8.38 -1.43 8.06
N ARG A 82 8.54 -0.81 9.21
CA ARG A 82 8.22 -1.44 10.48
C ARG A 82 6.72 -1.72 10.61
N ILE A 83 5.90 -0.80 10.13
CA ILE A 83 4.45 -1.01 10.17
C ILE A 83 4.07 -2.17 9.26
N TYR A 84 4.62 -2.20 8.05
CA TYR A 84 4.32 -3.29 7.13
C TYR A 84 4.81 -4.62 7.66
N GLU A 85 5.96 -4.62 8.31
CA GLU A 85 6.48 -5.84 8.94
C GLU A 85 5.53 -6.33 10.03
N TYR A 86 5.02 -5.40 10.82
CA TYR A 86 4.07 -5.74 11.87
C TYR A 86 2.79 -6.35 11.29
N LEU A 87 2.29 -5.76 10.20
CA LEU A 87 1.11 -6.31 9.53
C LEU A 87 1.37 -7.72 9.03
N GLN A 88 2.53 -7.96 8.45
CA GLN A 88 2.89 -9.31 8.02
C GLN A 88 2.96 -10.27 9.20
N HIS A 89 3.51 -9.81 10.30
CA HIS A 89 3.60 -10.62 11.51
C HIS A 89 2.21 -11.01 12.03
N LEU A 90 1.27 -10.07 12.01
CA LEU A 90 -0.10 -10.36 12.43
C LEU A 90 -0.71 -11.46 11.56
N LEU A 91 -0.50 -11.39 10.26
CA LEU A 91 -1.07 -12.39 9.35
C LEU A 91 -0.39 -13.75 9.50
N VAL A 92 0.92 -13.76 9.69
CA VAL A 92 1.63 -15.01 9.94
C VAL A 92 1.11 -15.67 11.22
N THR A 93 1.00 -14.89 12.28
CA THR A 93 0.55 -15.42 13.57
C THR A 93 -0.92 -15.86 13.49
N ALA A 94 -1.74 -15.07 12.79
CA ALA A 94 -3.14 -15.45 12.58
C ALA A 94 -3.24 -16.79 11.87
N ASN A 95 -2.37 -17.01 10.89
CA ASN A 95 -2.38 -18.26 10.14
C ASN A 95 -1.93 -19.43 10.99
N VAL A 96 -0.89 -19.25 11.78
CA VAL A 96 -0.38 -20.31 12.65
C VAL A 96 -1.41 -20.66 13.72
N LYS A 97 -1.99 -19.66 14.35
CA LYS A 97 -2.90 -19.87 15.46
C LYS A 97 -4.36 -20.00 15.05
N LYS A 98 -4.66 -19.68 13.80
CA LYS A 98 -6.04 -19.61 13.31
C LYS A 98 -6.88 -18.70 14.20
N ASP A 99 -6.34 -17.52 14.47
CA ASP A 99 -6.93 -16.57 15.41
C ASP A 99 -7.55 -15.40 14.65
N PRO A 100 -8.87 -15.27 14.67
CA PRO A 100 -9.53 -14.20 13.95
C PRO A 100 -9.25 -12.80 14.49
N SER A 101 -8.89 -12.71 15.77
CA SER A 101 -8.64 -11.39 16.36
C SER A 101 -7.42 -10.72 15.73
N GLN A 102 -6.44 -11.50 15.33
CA GLN A 102 -5.26 -10.95 14.67
C GLN A 102 -5.54 -10.56 13.24
N ILE A 103 -6.44 -11.27 12.58
CA ILE A 103 -6.90 -10.84 11.26
C ILE A 103 -7.62 -9.51 11.39
N ASP A 104 -8.49 -9.39 12.39
CA ASP A 104 -9.25 -8.15 12.60
C ASP A 104 -8.33 -6.98 12.86
N GLU A 105 -7.33 -7.16 13.69
CA GLU A 105 -6.37 -6.10 13.98
C GLU A 105 -5.64 -5.68 12.72
N CYS A 106 -5.24 -6.66 11.92
CA CYS A 106 -4.53 -6.37 10.68
C CYS A 106 -5.41 -5.61 9.70
N VAL A 107 -6.67 -6.04 9.53
CA VAL A 107 -7.60 -5.37 8.62
C VAL A 107 -7.85 -3.94 9.07
N GLU A 108 -8.02 -3.72 10.36
CA GLU A 108 -8.25 -2.39 10.87
C GLU A 108 -7.08 -1.47 10.56
N LEU A 109 -5.88 -1.95 10.81
CA LEU A 109 -4.69 -1.15 10.57
C LEU A 109 -4.45 -0.91 9.09
N MET A 110 -4.67 -1.94 8.25
CA MET A 110 -4.55 -1.79 6.81
C MET A 110 -5.56 -0.78 6.26
N THR A 111 -6.77 -0.80 6.79
CA THR A 111 -7.81 0.14 6.38
C THR A 111 -7.39 1.57 6.72
N TYR A 112 -6.86 1.76 7.91
CA TYR A 112 -6.36 3.05 8.33
C TYR A 112 -5.24 3.54 7.41
N MET A 113 -4.30 2.66 7.11
CA MET A 113 -3.18 3.01 6.23
C MET A 113 -3.66 3.32 4.81
N ARG A 114 -4.58 2.52 4.30
CA ARG A 114 -5.15 2.75 2.97
C ARG A 114 -5.80 4.13 2.90
N ASP A 115 -6.60 4.45 3.89
CA ASP A 115 -7.31 5.73 3.90
C ASP A 115 -6.34 6.90 3.99
N ALA A 116 -5.30 6.76 4.79
CA ALA A 116 -4.29 7.79 4.92
C ALA A 116 -3.56 8.02 3.59
N TRP A 117 -3.18 6.95 2.91
CA TRP A 117 -2.52 7.06 1.62
C TRP A 117 -3.46 7.67 0.58
N GLN A 118 -4.71 7.25 0.58
CA GLN A 118 -5.68 7.77 -0.36
C GLN A 118 -5.88 9.28 -0.19
N GLU A 119 -6.02 9.72 1.06
CA GLU A 119 -6.17 11.14 1.34
C GLU A 119 -4.94 11.93 0.90
N LEU A 120 -3.77 11.38 1.15
CA LEU A 120 -2.53 12.05 0.76
C LEU A 120 -2.45 12.21 -0.75
N PHE A 121 -2.73 11.15 -1.50
CA PHE A 121 -2.64 11.21 -2.95
C PHE A 121 -3.73 12.11 -3.55
N GLU A 122 -4.90 12.14 -2.95
CA GLU A 122 -5.95 13.04 -3.39
C GLU A 122 -5.57 14.50 -3.14
N ALA A 123 -4.97 14.77 -2.00
CA ALA A 123 -4.53 16.11 -1.68
C ALA A 123 -3.42 16.56 -2.63
N LEU A 124 -2.50 15.67 -2.95
CA LEU A 124 -1.41 16.00 -3.87
C LEU A 124 -1.93 16.23 -5.28
N ALA A 125 -2.89 15.43 -5.71
CA ALA A 125 -3.49 15.60 -7.02
C ALA A 125 -4.22 16.94 -7.11
N LYS A 126 -4.94 17.29 -6.06
CA LYS A 126 -5.66 18.55 -6.02
C LYS A 126 -4.71 19.73 -6.02
N GLU A 127 -3.64 19.62 -5.26
CA GLU A 127 -2.61 20.65 -5.21
C GLU A 127 -1.98 20.86 -6.58
N GLY A 128 -1.70 19.78 -7.28
CA GLY A 128 -1.14 19.85 -8.62
C GLY A 128 -2.08 20.49 -9.61
N GLN A 129 -3.38 20.31 -9.41
CA GLN A 129 -4.36 20.92 -10.30
C GLN A 129 -4.55 22.40 -10.03
N GLU A 130 -4.51 22.80 -8.78
CA GLU A 130 -4.70 24.18 -8.40
C GLU A 130 -3.58 25.06 -8.87
N VAL A 131 -2.39 24.50 -8.83
CA VAL A 131 -1.24 25.27 -9.19
C VAL A 131 -0.96 25.07 -10.65
N GLY A 132 -1.73 25.65 -11.49
CA GLY A 132 -1.40 25.66 -12.88
C GLY A 132 0.01 26.15 -13.10
N SER A 133 0.58 26.76 -12.11
CA SER A 133 1.95 27.20 -12.17
C SER A 133 2.81 26.23 -11.38
N PRO A 134 4.08 26.15 -11.68
CA PRO A 134 4.97 25.27 -10.97
C PRO A 134 5.16 25.77 -9.56
N PRO A 135 4.75 24.98 -8.61
CA PRO A 135 4.92 25.34 -7.24
C PRO A 135 6.36 25.12 -6.88
N GLN A 136 6.93 26.08 -6.29
CA GLN A 136 8.28 25.93 -5.88
C GLN A 136 8.43 25.03 -4.70
N ASN A 137 7.37 24.71 -4.04
CA ASN A 137 7.48 24.04 -2.78
C ASN A 137 7.08 22.63 -2.79
N ASN A 138 7.15 22.03 -3.93
CA ASN A 138 6.77 20.67 -4.01
C ASN A 138 7.79 19.69 -3.53
N GLN A 139 8.83 20.20 -2.89
CA GLN A 139 9.84 19.31 -2.40
C GLN A 139 9.30 18.34 -1.37
N HIS A 140 8.36 18.81 -0.56
CA HIS A 140 7.74 17.92 0.40
C HIS A 140 6.91 16.84 -0.28
N GLY A 141 6.12 17.27 -1.24
CA GLY A 141 5.33 16.33 -2.01
C GLY A 141 6.20 15.36 -2.76
N ALA A 142 7.26 15.85 -3.37
CA ALA A 142 8.18 15.00 -4.09
C ALA A 142 8.85 14.00 -3.16
N SER A 143 9.18 14.44 -1.96
CA SER A 143 9.80 13.58 -0.99
C SER A 143 8.88 12.45 -0.57
N MET A 144 7.62 12.76 -0.35
CA MET A 144 6.64 11.75 0.01
C MET A 144 6.42 10.77 -1.12
N LEU A 145 6.44 11.27 -2.34
CA LEU A 145 6.22 10.42 -3.49
C LEU A 145 7.40 9.52 -3.78
N ASN A 146 8.54 9.87 -3.26
CA ASN A 146 9.73 9.08 -3.45
C ASN A 146 9.82 7.90 -2.50
N ILE A 147 8.82 7.67 -1.71
CA ILE A 147 8.78 6.49 -0.87
C ILE A 147 8.95 5.25 -1.71
N ARG A 148 8.45 5.32 -2.90
CA ARG A 148 8.53 4.19 -3.77
C ARG A 148 9.83 4.12 -4.55
N GLY A 149 10.51 5.20 -4.61
CA GLY A 149 11.76 5.22 -5.31
C GLY A 149 11.59 5.25 -6.78
#